data_cd02b9a2f4422d91a450a373dc7e0014
#
_entry.id   cd02b9a2f4422d91a450a373dc7e0014
#
_cell.length_a   1.000
_cell.length_b   1.000
_cell.length_c   1.000
_cell.angle_alpha   90.00
_cell.angle_beta   90.00
_cell.angle_gamma   90.00
#
_symmetry.space_group_name_H-M   'P 1'
#
loop_
_entity.id
_entity.type
_entity.pdbx_description
1 polymer ?
#
loop_
_entity_poly.entity_id
_entity_poly.type
_entity_poly.pdbx_seq_one_letter_code
_entity_poly.pdbx_strand_id
1 'polypeptide(L)'
;MSDRKYRQRGYQDEPREPRGERKPEQKKEYAPRGQPPIAPKTFSMPGFREVVKCARCGNELTVAIAWSAEGQCSRCQADLHSCAQCAHFDTGASFECHQPIPARVSPKDARNTCTFFEPRTTVERETKSISSPSSPSSAKKAFDDLFK
;
A
#
# COMPACT_ATOMS: atom_id res chain seq x y z
N MET A 1 31.06 -50.61 -8.08
CA MET A 1 32.10 -49.73 -8.67
C MET A 1 31.50 -48.37 -8.88
N SER A 2 31.81 -47.42 -7.96
CA SER A 2 31.26 -46.04 -8.03
C SER A 2 32.36 -45.12 -8.50
N ASP A 3 32.27 -44.74 -9.76
CA ASP A 3 33.11 -43.70 -10.36
C ASP A 3 32.67 -42.31 -9.82
N ARG A 4 33.47 -41.78 -8.91
CA ARG A 4 33.31 -40.36 -8.51
C ARG A 4 33.99 -39.49 -9.55
N LYS A 5 33.16 -38.90 -10.42
CA LYS A 5 33.57 -38.13 -11.62
C LYS A 5 34.05 -36.71 -11.32
N TYR A 6 33.98 -36.24 -10.07
CA TYR A 6 34.42 -34.88 -9.69
C TYR A 6 35.23 -34.88 -8.40
N ARG A 7 36.54 -34.94 -8.52
CA ARG A 7 37.46 -34.61 -7.46
C ARG A 7 37.88 -33.16 -7.62
N GLN A 8 37.31 -32.27 -6.82
CA GLN A 8 37.81 -30.89 -6.75
C GLN A 8 39.23 -30.91 -6.18
N ARG A 9 40.20 -30.55 -7.01
CA ARG A 9 41.56 -30.29 -6.56
C ARG A 9 41.55 -28.94 -5.82
N GLY A 10 41.66 -28.96 -4.50
CA GLY A 10 41.75 -27.73 -3.70
C GLY A 10 41.33 -27.86 -2.24
N TYR A 11 40.72 -28.98 -1.84
CA TYR A 11 40.51 -29.27 -0.42
C TYR A 11 41.59 -30.28 0.01
N GLN A 12 42.69 -29.76 0.51
CA GLN A 12 43.62 -30.56 1.29
C GLN A 12 43.04 -30.58 2.71
N ASP A 13 42.70 -31.78 3.18
CA ASP A 13 42.36 -32.02 4.58
C ASP A 13 43.68 -31.94 5.39
N GLU A 14 44.12 -30.72 5.66
CA GLU A 14 45.15 -30.51 6.67
C GLU A 14 44.50 -30.69 8.05
N PRO A 15 45.11 -31.44 8.97
CA PRO A 15 44.60 -31.61 10.31
C PRO A 15 44.56 -30.24 10.98
N ARG A 16 43.33 -29.74 11.27
CA ARG A 16 43.12 -28.49 12.00
C ARG A 16 43.70 -28.62 13.39
N GLU A 17 44.76 -27.87 13.65
CA GLU A 17 45.20 -27.63 15.01
C GLU A 17 44.04 -27.09 15.88
N PRO A 18 43.95 -27.49 17.16
CA PRO A 18 42.89 -27.02 18.04
C PRO A 18 42.99 -25.50 18.16
N ARG A 19 41.99 -24.81 17.62
CA ARG A 19 41.88 -23.36 17.62
C ARG A 19 41.75 -22.90 19.06
N GLY A 20 42.81 -22.32 19.63
CA GLY A 20 42.79 -21.72 20.95
C GLY A 20 41.55 -20.80 21.14
N GLU A 21 41.00 -20.83 22.34
CA GLU A 21 39.82 -20.03 22.71
C GLU A 21 40.01 -18.57 22.29
N ARG A 22 39.29 -18.19 21.26
CA ARG A 22 39.20 -16.79 20.87
C ARG A 22 38.38 -16.05 21.93
N LYS A 23 39.01 -15.14 22.64
CA LYS A 23 38.33 -14.18 23.48
C LYS A 23 37.16 -13.57 22.68
N PRO A 24 35.95 -13.42 23.25
CA PRO A 24 34.82 -12.83 22.55
C PRO A 24 35.22 -11.42 22.11
N GLU A 25 35.36 -11.27 20.81
CA GLU A 25 35.58 -9.98 20.18
C GLU A 25 34.34 -9.12 20.48
N GLN A 26 34.50 -8.09 21.32
CA GLN A 26 33.45 -7.12 21.57
C GLN A 26 33.09 -6.50 20.21
N LYS A 27 31.90 -6.81 19.74
CA LYS A 27 31.33 -6.16 18.54
C LYS A 27 31.32 -4.67 18.84
N LYS A 28 32.24 -3.94 18.24
CA LYS A 28 32.18 -2.48 18.24
C LYS A 28 30.85 -2.09 17.61
N GLU A 29 29.95 -1.53 18.40
CA GLU A 29 28.75 -0.93 17.85
C GLU A 29 29.18 0.12 16.82
N TYR A 30 28.81 -0.13 15.58
CA TYR A 30 29.02 0.80 14.49
C TYR A 30 28.12 2.02 14.73
N ALA A 31 28.64 3.07 15.35
CA ALA A 31 28.02 4.35 15.41
C ALA A 31 28.38 5.13 14.13
N PRO A 32 27.46 5.32 13.19
CA PRO A 32 27.75 6.13 12.02
C PRO A 32 28.01 7.57 12.44
N ARG A 33 29.25 8.04 12.25
CA ARG A 33 29.65 9.41 12.56
C ARG A 33 28.84 10.37 11.67
N GLY A 34 28.02 11.19 12.26
CA GLY A 34 27.60 12.46 11.67
C GLY A 34 26.38 12.43 10.74
N GLN A 35 25.61 11.36 10.67
CA GLN A 35 24.28 11.46 10.03
C GLN A 35 23.24 11.74 11.10
N PRO A 36 22.47 12.83 10.99
CA PRO A 36 21.31 13.03 11.84
C PRO A 36 20.35 11.82 11.66
N PRO A 37 19.58 11.42 12.69
CA PRO A 37 18.61 10.35 12.56
C PRO A 37 17.71 10.66 11.37
N ILE A 38 17.72 9.76 10.39
CA ILE A 38 16.86 9.87 9.21
C ILE A 38 15.45 9.70 9.75
N ALA A 39 14.74 10.81 9.93
CA ALA A 39 13.31 10.76 10.22
C ALA A 39 12.66 9.89 9.13
N PRO A 40 11.75 8.95 9.50
CA PRO A 40 11.07 8.12 8.53
C PRO A 40 10.40 9.05 7.53
N LYS A 41 10.95 9.08 6.32
CA LYS A 41 10.32 9.83 5.22
C LYS A 41 9.01 9.11 4.95
N THR A 42 7.90 9.73 5.30
CA THR A 42 6.60 9.33 4.81
C THR A 42 6.68 9.38 3.30
N PHE A 43 6.66 8.21 2.68
CA PHE A 43 6.78 8.08 1.23
C PHE A 43 5.44 8.49 0.63
N SER A 44 5.25 9.79 0.47
CA SER A 44 4.14 10.32 -0.33
C SER A 44 4.53 10.14 -1.79
N MET A 45 3.90 9.20 -2.47
CA MET A 45 4.05 9.07 -3.92
C MET A 45 3.39 10.29 -4.58
N PRO A 46 4.15 11.18 -5.21
CA PRO A 46 3.56 12.31 -5.91
C PRO A 46 2.66 11.80 -7.03
N GLY A 47 1.44 12.28 -7.10
CA GLY A 47 0.48 11.92 -8.12
C GLY A 47 -0.48 10.77 -7.78
N PHE A 48 -0.48 10.29 -6.53
CA PHE A 48 -1.49 9.35 -6.01
C PHE A 48 -2.17 9.94 -4.78
N ARG A 49 -3.48 9.79 -4.70
CA ARG A 49 -4.28 10.18 -3.54
C ARG A 49 -5.17 9.03 -3.10
N GLU A 50 -5.38 8.92 -1.82
CA GLU A 50 -6.35 8.01 -1.27
C GLU A 50 -7.72 8.68 -1.27
N VAL A 51 -8.70 8.01 -1.82
CA VAL A 51 -10.09 8.46 -1.89
C VAL A 51 -11.01 7.39 -1.36
N VAL A 52 -12.08 7.80 -0.73
CA VAL A 52 -13.18 6.92 -0.36
C VAL A 52 -14.30 7.09 -1.37
N LYS A 53 -14.77 5.99 -1.94
CA LYS A 53 -15.88 6.00 -2.91
C LYS A 53 -17.06 5.20 -2.43
N CYS A 54 -18.24 5.65 -2.75
CA CYS A 54 -19.46 4.90 -2.49
C CYS A 54 -19.45 3.59 -3.29
N ALA A 55 -19.58 2.46 -2.62
CA ALA A 55 -19.59 1.12 -3.25
C ALA A 55 -20.73 0.94 -4.26
N ARG A 56 -21.83 1.67 -4.09
CA ARG A 56 -23.01 1.56 -4.94
C ARG A 56 -22.95 2.43 -6.21
N CYS A 57 -22.49 3.67 -6.11
CA CYS A 57 -22.56 4.62 -7.24
C CYS A 57 -21.21 5.23 -7.65
N GLY A 58 -20.12 4.89 -6.95
CA GLY A 58 -18.77 5.39 -7.24
C GLY A 58 -18.51 6.86 -6.90
N ASN A 59 -19.48 7.55 -6.27
CA ASN A 59 -19.30 8.94 -5.88
C ASN A 59 -18.19 9.08 -4.84
N GLU A 60 -17.33 10.08 -5.01
CA GLU A 60 -16.27 10.38 -4.05
C GLU A 60 -16.89 10.96 -2.76
N LEU A 61 -16.41 10.47 -1.64
CA LEU A 61 -16.92 10.79 -0.31
C LEU A 61 -15.85 11.53 0.49
N THR A 62 -16.26 12.44 1.34
CA THR A 62 -15.36 13.00 2.33
C THR A 62 -15.10 11.98 3.43
N VAL A 63 -13.88 11.98 3.98
CA VAL A 63 -13.49 11.06 5.05
C VAL A 63 -14.45 11.15 6.25
N ALA A 64 -14.83 12.36 6.63
CA ALA A 64 -15.76 12.59 7.76
C ALA A 64 -17.11 11.89 7.58
N ILE A 65 -17.70 11.97 6.38
CA ILE A 65 -18.98 11.31 6.08
C ILE A 65 -18.83 9.80 5.99
N ALA A 66 -17.71 9.33 5.42
CA ALA A 66 -17.43 7.91 5.28
C ALA A 66 -17.27 7.17 6.62
N TRP A 67 -16.73 7.85 7.64
CA TRP A 67 -16.57 7.31 9.00
C TRP A 67 -17.81 7.51 9.88
N SER A 68 -18.76 8.32 9.46
CA SER A 68 -19.97 8.57 10.24
C SER A 68 -20.88 7.34 10.28
N ALA A 69 -21.34 6.95 11.48
CA ALA A 69 -22.28 5.85 11.65
C ALA A 69 -23.64 6.11 10.95
N GLU A 70 -24.02 7.37 10.79
CA GLU A 70 -25.26 7.80 10.13
C GLU A 70 -25.01 8.34 8.71
N GLY A 71 -23.77 8.22 8.22
CA GLY A 71 -23.38 8.73 6.91
C GLY A 71 -24.18 8.11 5.78
N GLN A 72 -24.65 8.94 4.85
CA GLN A 72 -25.29 8.53 3.61
C GLN A 72 -24.62 9.18 2.42
N CYS A 73 -24.60 8.47 1.30
CA CYS A 73 -24.08 8.99 0.06
C CYS A 73 -24.97 10.12 -0.46
N SER A 74 -24.41 11.30 -0.73
CA SER A 74 -25.13 12.45 -1.25
C SER A 74 -25.78 12.21 -2.62
N ARG A 75 -25.24 11.25 -3.40
CA ARG A 75 -25.72 10.97 -4.76
C ARG A 75 -26.80 9.90 -4.81
N CYS A 76 -26.64 8.78 -4.10
CA CYS A 76 -27.55 7.64 -4.21
C CYS A 76 -28.25 7.27 -2.89
N GLN A 77 -28.05 8.04 -1.84
CA GLN A 77 -28.64 7.87 -0.50
C GLN A 77 -28.35 6.51 0.15
N ALA A 78 -27.38 5.75 -0.37
CA ALA A 78 -26.97 4.50 0.25
C ALA A 78 -26.29 4.76 1.60
N ASP A 79 -26.56 3.91 2.57
CA ASP A 79 -25.91 3.96 3.88
C ASP A 79 -24.43 3.61 3.73
N LEU A 80 -23.57 4.45 4.30
CA LEU A 80 -22.12 4.28 4.20
C LEU A 80 -21.57 3.36 5.27
N HIS A 81 -22.17 3.32 6.47
CA HIS A 81 -21.79 2.39 7.52
C HIS A 81 -22.41 1.01 7.27
N SER A 82 -21.95 0.33 6.21
CA SER A 82 -22.47 -0.96 5.75
C SER A 82 -21.32 -1.91 5.40
N CYS A 83 -21.58 -3.21 5.38
CA CYS A 83 -20.56 -4.20 5.01
C CYS A 83 -20.05 -3.98 3.57
N ALA A 84 -20.91 -3.58 2.65
CA ALA A 84 -20.54 -3.34 1.25
C ALA A 84 -19.50 -2.22 1.10
N GLN A 85 -19.48 -1.26 2.04
CA GLN A 85 -18.54 -0.14 2.07
C GLN A 85 -17.27 -0.45 2.87
N CYS A 86 -17.26 -1.55 3.64
CA CYS A 86 -16.18 -1.91 4.56
C CYS A 86 -14.96 -2.50 3.84
N ALA A 87 -13.77 -2.13 4.31
CA ALA A 87 -12.50 -2.68 3.83
C ALA A 87 -12.34 -4.19 4.13
N HIS A 88 -12.97 -4.66 5.20
CA HIS A 88 -12.92 -6.06 5.63
C HIS A 88 -13.97 -6.97 4.95
N PHE A 89 -14.78 -6.43 4.05
CA PHE A 89 -15.77 -7.21 3.34
C PHE A 89 -15.12 -8.09 2.28
N ASP A 90 -15.33 -9.41 2.41
CA ASP A 90 -14.88 -10.41 1.45
C ASP A 90 -15.90 -11.55 1.36
N THR A 91 -16.43 -11.78 0.19
CA THR A 91 -17.43 -12.84 -0.08
C THR A 91 -16.89 -14.25 0.10
N GLY A 92 -15.56 -14.44 0.07
CA GLY A 92 -14.91 -15.73 0.29
C GLY A 92 -14.62 -16.04 1.77
N ALA A 93 -14.70 -15.04 2.64
CA ALA A 93 -14.44 -15.20 4.06
C ALA A 93 -15.65 -15.72 4.86
N SER A 94 -15.39 -16.25 6.06
CA SER A 94 -16.46 -16.64 6.99
C SER A 94 -17.34 -15.44 7.31
N PHE A 95 -18.66 -15.61 7.24
CA PHE A 95 -19.65 -14.53 7.37
C PHE A 95 -19.43 -13.32 6.42
N GLU A 96 -18.63 -13.53 5.36
CA GLU A 96 -18.24 -12.49 4.39
C GLU A 96 -17.46 -11.32 5.01
N CYS A 97 -16.64 -11.60 6.03
CA CYS A 97 -15.84 -10.63 6.75
C CYS A 97 -14.51 -11.21 7.19
N HIS A 98 -13.42 -10.44 7.06
CA HIS A 98 -12.09 -10.82 7.57
C HIS A 98 -11.95 -10.66 9.08
N GLN A 99 -12.88 -9.93 9.73
CA GLN A 99 -12.85 -9.74 11.18
C GLN A 99 -13.62 -10.86 11.90
N PRO A 100 -13.22 -11.17 13.15
CA PRO A 100 -13.87 -12.22 13.95
C PRO A 100 -15.22 -11.73 14.48
N ILE A 101 -16.22 -11.67 13.60
CA ILE A 101 -17.58 -11.29 14.00
C ILE A 101 -18.33 -12.49 14.56
N PRO A 102 -19.15 -12.32 15.60
CA PRO A 102 -19.86 -13.42 16.27
C PRO A 102 -21.01 -14.00 15.43
N ALA A 103 -21.56 -13.22 14.50
CA ALA A 103 -22.68 -13.61 13.68
C ALA A 103 -22.64 -12.90 12.31
N ARG A 104 -23.29 -13.52 11.32
CA ARG A 104 -23.43 -12.93 9.99
C ARG A 104 -24.31 -11.68 10.02
N VAL A 105 -23.79 -10.58 9.50
CA VAL A 105 -24.55 -9.32 9.32
C VAL A 105 -25.30 -9.40 7.99
N SER A 106 -26.61 -9.17 8.02
CA SER A 106 -27.47 -9.17 6.83
C SER A 106 -28.61 -8.15 7.01
N PRO A 107 -28.95 -7.38 5.97
CA PRO A 107 -28.33 -7.28 4.64
C PRO A 107 -26.98 -6.54 4.67
N LYS A 108 -26.14 -6.75 3.64
CA LYS A 108 -24.76 -6.23 3.58
C LYS A 108 -24.68 -4.76 3.15
N ASP A 109 -25.68 -4.29 2.48
CA ASP A 109 -25.80 -2.92 1.94
C ASP A 109 -26.60 -1.98 2.85
N ALA A 110 -27.25 -2.51 3.88
CA ALA A 110 -27.94 -1.68 4.89
C ALA A 110 -26.99 -1.26 6.02
N ARG A 111 -27.37 -0.18 6.67
CA ARG A 111 -26.69 0.32 7.87
C ARG A 111 -26.58 -0.76 8.94
N ASN A 112 -25.39 -0.87 9.53
CA ASN A 112 -25.14 -1.75 10.65
C ASN A 112 -24.38 -1.00 11.77
N THR A 113 -24.20 -1.66 12.90
CA THR A 113 -23.50 -1.13 14.09
C THR A 113 -22.17 -1.87 14.34
N CYS A 114 -21.52 -2.33 13.27
CA CYS A 114 -20.27 -3.07 13.38
C CYS A 114 -19.17 -2.20 13.95
N THR A 115 -18.52 -2.66 15.02
CA THR A 115 -17.41 -1.95 15.67
C THR A 115 -16.08 -2.08 14.89
N PHE A 116 -15.99 -3.05 13.99
CA PHE A 116 -14.82 -3.26 13.12
C PHE A 116 -14.95 -2.56 11.77
N PHE A 117 -15.95 -1.67 11.64
CA PHE A 117 -16.17 -0.97 10.39
C PHE A 117 -14.99 -0.05 10.06
N GLU A 118 -14.49 -0.19 8.83
CA GLU A 118 -13.46 0.67 8.26
C GLU A 118 -13.84 0.97 6.81
N PRO A 119 -13.96 2.25 6.40
CA PRO A 119 -14.30 2.60 5.03
C PRO A 119 -13.24 2.12 4.06
N ARG A 120 -13.67 1.52 2.95
CA ARG A 120 -12.76 1.09 1.88
C ARG A 120 -12.15 2.30 1.20
N THR A 121 -10.81 2.42 1.27
CA THR A 121 -10.05 3.42 0.54
C THR A 121 -9.57 2.85 -0.79
N THR A 122 -9.52 3.67 -1.81
CA THR A 122 -8.93 3.37 -3.12
C THR A 122 -7.87 4.40 -3.44
N VAL A 123 -6.77 3.94 -4.04
CA VAL A 123 -5.69 4.83 -4.46
C VAL A 123 -5.96 5.25 -5.90
N GLU A 124 -6.11 6.53 -6.12
CA GLU A 124 -6.27 7.10 -7.46
C GLU A 124 -5.03 7.86 -7.88
N ARG A 125 -4.68 7.71 -9.14
CA ARG A 125 -3.64 8.52 -9.75
C ARG A 125 -4.20 9.91 -10.05
N GLU A 126 -3.58 10.94 -9.48
CA GLU A 126 -3.84 12.31 -9.90
C GLU A 126 -3.29 12.50 -11.31
N THR A 127 -4.10 12.25 -12.32
CA THR A 127 -3.84 12.79 -13.65
C THR A 127 -4.19 14.27 -13.59
N LYS A 128 -3.23 15.12 -13.22
CA LYS A 128 -3.32 16.52 -13.59
C LYS A 128 -3.36 16.50 -15.10
N SER A 129 -4.54 16.65 -15.67
CA SER A 129 -4.66 17.08 -17.05
C SER A 129 -3.92 18.42 -17.08
N ILE A 130 -2.68 18.39 -17.57
CA ILE A 130 -2.03 19.59 -18.05
C ILE A 130 -3.07 20.11 -19.04
N SER A 131 -3.76 21.18 -18.64
CA SER A 131 -4.66 21.88 -19.55
C SER A 131 -3.82 22.18 -20.77
N SER A 132 -4.00 21.36 -21.79
CA SER A 132 -3.39 21.59 -23.08
C SER A 132 -3.69 23.02 -23.44
N PRO A 133 -2.70 23.84 -23.78
CA PRO A 133 -2.97 25.19 -24.21
C PRO A 133 -4.00 25.09 -25.34
N SER A 134 -5.17 25.60 -25.08
CA SER A 134 -6.39 25.39 -25.86
C SER A 134 -6.41 26.19 -27.16
N SER A 135 -5.33 26.13 -27.95
CA SER A 135 -5.44 26.48 -29.36
C SER A 135 -4.29 25.84 -30.13
N PRO A 136 -4.58 25.15 -31.23
CA PRO A 136 -3.56 24.59 -32.13
C PRO A 136 -2.62 25.65 -32.73
N SER A 137 -2.99 26.92 -32.64
CA SER A 137 -2.18 28.07 -33.07
C SER A 137 -1.00 28.38 -32.13
N SER A 138 -1.11 28.13 -30.83
CA SER A 138 -0.02 28.42 -29.90
C SER A 138 1.07 27.36 -29.92
N ALA A 139 0.74 26.10 -30.12
CA ALA A 139 1.69 25.00 -30.25
C ALA A 139 2.52 25.14 -31.55
N LYS A 140 1.88 25.54 -32.65
CA LYS A 140 2.55 25.78 -33.92
C LYS A 140 3.52 26.96 -33.84
N LYS A 141 3.12 28.03 -33.15
CA LYS A 141 3.97 29.20 -32.96
C LYS A 141 5.19 28.92 -32.08
N ALA A 142 5.01 28.15 -30.99
CA ALA A 142 6.10 27.71 -30.14
C ALA A 142 7.09 26.77 -30.87
N PHE A 143 6.59 25.95 -31.79
CA PHE A 143 7.44 25.12 -32.62
C PHE A 143 8.23 25.91 -33.66
N ASP A 144 7.61 26.88 -34.33
CA ASP A 144 8.27 27.75 -35.33
C ASP A 144 9.34 28.67 -34.70
N ASP A 145 9.18 29.04 -33.41
CA ASP A 145 10.17 29.84 -32.68
C ASP A 145 11.44 29.04 -32.28
N LEU A 146 11.38 27.72 -32.28
CA LEU A 146 12.55 26.86 -31.99
C LEU A 146 13.54 26.74 -33.18
N PHE A 147 13.13 27.14 -34.38
CA PHE A 147 13.93 27.02 -35.61
C PHE A 147 14.35 28.37 -36.20
N LYS A 148 14.21 29.46 -35.46
CA LYS A 148 14.79 30.77 -35.76
C LYS A 148 16.09 30.94 -35.01
#